data_fc3aac98c3b2bb76c1fc4058b141e427
#
_entry.id   fc3aac98c3b2bb76c1fc4058b141e427
#
_cell.length_a   1.000
_cell.length_b   1.000
_cell.length_c   1.000
_cell.angle_alpha   90.00
_cell.angle_beta   90.00
_cell.angle_gamma   90.00
#
_symmetry.space_group_name_H-M   'P 1'
#
loop_
_entity.id
_entity.type
_entity.pdbx_description
1 polymer ?
#
loop_
_entity_poly.entity_id
_entity_poly.type
_entity_poly.pdbx_seq_one_letter_code
_entity_poly.pdbx_strand_id
1 'polypeptide(L)'
;MKVRAQIAMVLNLDKCIGCHTCSVTCKNVWTSREGMEYAWFNNVETKPGIGYPKEWENQDRWNGGWRRKRNGKIEPRIGAKWRVLANIFANPDLPEIDDYYEPFTFDYQHLQKAPELQAMPVARPRSLISGERMEKIEWGPNWEEILGGEFAKRSADVNFDGVQKEIYGQFENTFMMYLPRLCEHCLNPACVAACPSGAIYKREEDGIVLIDQDKCRGWRMCVSGCPYKKIYYNWSSGKSEKCIFCFPRIEAGQPTVCSETCVGRIRYLGVVLYDADRIEEAASVADEQDLYEAQLSIFLDPNDPAVLDQARADGVTENWLEAALRSPVWKMAMDWKVAFPLHPEYRTLPMVWYVPPLSPINAAAESGKIGFDGEMPDVRSLRIPLQYLANLLTAGEEEPVALGLERMLAMRAYMRSKTVDGVIDESIAHRVGLDGQMIEDMYQIMAIANYEDRFVIPTAHRELDEDAFDLRGSCGFSFGNGCSGGTTEPNLFGSPKKHVKTPMEVR
;
A
#
# COMPACT_ATOMS: atom_id res chain seq x y z
N MET A 1 12.01 -23.29 13.05
CA MET A 1 11.70 -22.49 11.85
C MET A 1 10.43 -23.04 11.22
N LYS A 2 9.40 -22.24 11.14
CA LYS A 2 8.14 -22.57 10.49
C LYS A 2 7.97 -21.66 9.27
N VAL A 3 8.18 -22.21 8.08
CA VAL A 3 8.11 -21.43 6.84
C VAL A 3 6.65 -21.21 6.43
N ARG A 4 6.34 -19.94 6.13
CA ARG A 4 5.06 -19.53 5.57
C ARG A 4 5.29 -18.65 4.35
N ALA A 5 4.31 -18.62 3.47
CA ALA A 5 4.30 -17.74 2.31
C ALA A 5 3.25 -16.65 2.46
N GLN A 6 3.53 -15.47 1.94
CA GLN A 6 2.55 -14.39 1.88
C GLN A 6 2.66 -13.64 0.56
N ILE A 7 1.50 -13.25 0.00
CA ILE A 7 1.46 -12.28 -1.08
C ILE A 7 1.77 -10.88 -0.53
N ALA A 8 2.63 -10.15 -1.21
CA ALA A 8 3.10 -8.83 -0.81
C ALA A 8 3.10 -7.87 -1.99
N MET A 9 3.24 -6.58 -1.72
CA MET A 9 3.23 -5.54 -2.74
C MET A 9 4.39 -4.57 -2.56
N VAL A 10 4.98 -4.11 -3.66
CA VAL A 10 5.86 -2.93 -3.68
C VAL A 10 5.18 -1.80 -4.43
N LEU A 11 5.37 -0.58 -3.95
CA LEU A 11 4.92 0.67 -4.54
C LEU A 11 6.13 1.55 -4.86
N ASN A 12 6.41 1.77 -6.12
CA ASN A 12 7.52 2.64 -6.54
C ASN A 12 7.05 4.11 -6.56
N LEU A 13 7.37 4.85 -5.49
CA LEU A 13 6.94 6.24 -5.34
C LEU A 13 7.63 7.19 -6.32
N ASP A 14 8.82 6.83 -6.80
CA ASP A 14 9.58 7.62 -7.78
C ASP A 14 8.82 7.82 -9.11
N LYS A 15 7.95 6.87 -9.45
CA LYS A 15 7.13 6.90 -10.67
C LYS A 15 5.67 7.33 -10.41
N CYS A 16 5.28 7.58 -9.16
CA CYS A 16 3.90 7.96 -8.85
C CYS A 16 3.66 9.43 -9.22
N ILE A 17 2.67 9.67 -10.08
CA ILE A 17 2.28 11.00 -10.56
C ILE A 17 1.02 11.55 -9.88
N GLY A 18 0.50 10.88 -8.86
CA GLY A 18 -0.70 11.31 -8.15
C GLY A 18 -1.99 11.33 -8.98
N CYS A 19 -2.10 10.51 -10.02
CA CYS A 19 -3.26 10.54 -10.95
C CYS A 19 -4.57 9.97 -10.36
N HIS A 20 -4.54 9.39 -9.16
CA HIS A 20 -5.68 8.79 -8.44
C HIS A 20 -6.46 7.68 -9.16
N THR A 21 -6.05 7.23 -10.35
CA THR A 21 -6.74 6.16 -11.08
C THR A 21 -6.91 4.91 -10.22
N CYS A 22 -5.87 4.51 -9.50
CA CYS A 22 -5.92 3.37 -8.58
C CYS A 22 -6.93 3.56 -7.43
N SER A 23 -7.11 4.80 -6.95
CA SER A 23 -8.06 5.13 -5.87
C SER A 23 -9.49 5.09 -6.38
N VAL A 24 -9.75 5.75 -7.51
CA VAL A 24 -11.10 5.82 -8.10
C VAL A 24 -11.58 4.43 -8.53
N THR A 25 -10.73 3.63 -9.18
CA THR A 25 -11.10 2.28 -9.60
C THR A 25 -11.39 1.37 -8.40
N CYS A 26 -10.52 1.42 -7.38
CA CYS A 26 -10.76 0.69 -6.14
C CYS A 26 -12.06 1.13 -5.45
N LYS A 27 -12.33 2.45 -5.42
CA LYS A 27 -13.57 3.03 -4.89
C LYS A 27 -14.78 2.46 -5.60
N ASN A 28 -14.79 2.49 -6.92
CA ASN A 28 -15.92 2.03 -7.74
C ASN A 28 -16.21 0.54 -7.57
N VAL A 29 -15.15 -0.28 -7.42
CA VAL A 29 -15.32 -1.73 -7.28
C VAL A 29 -15.75 -2.12 -5.86
N TRP A 30 -15.21 -1.47 -4.82
CA TRP A 30 -15.34 -1.99 -3.45
C TRP A 30 -16.15 -1.12 -2.50
N THR A 31 -16.13 0.21 -2.65
CA THR A 31 -16.68 1.12 -1.63
C THR A 31 -17.70 2.13 -2.15
N SER A 32 -18.06 2.10 -3.43
CA SER A 32 -19.15 2.93 -4.01
C SER A 32 -20.51 2.32 -3.68
N ARG A 33 -20.87 2.27 -2.41
CA ARG A 33 -22.14 1.72 -1.93
C ARG A 33 -22.56 2.35 -0.62
N GLU A 34 -23.84 2.19 -0.29
CA GLU A 34 -24.46 2.76 0.90
C GLU A 34 -23.72 2.39 2.19
N GLY A 35 -23.44 3.39 3.00
CA GLY A 35 -22.72 3.29 4.27
C GLY A 35 -21.20 3.28 4.16
N MET A 36 -20.65 3.27 2.92
CA MET A 36 -19.21 3.26 2.63
C MET A 36 -18.78 4.44 1.76
N GLU A 37 -19.60 5.44 1.60
CA GLU A 37 -19.35 6.58 0.72
C GLU A 37 -18.07 7.34 1.09
N TYR A 38 -17.79 7.47 2.38
CA TYR A 38 -16.60 8.12 2.91
C TYR A 38 -15.34 7.26 2.85
N ALA A 39 -15.48 5.93 2.66
CA ALA A 39 -14.36 4.98 2.78
C ALA A 39 -13.55 4.88 1.49
N TRP A 40 -12.24 4.89 1.63
CA TRP A 40 -11.27 4.70 0.54
C TRP A 40 -10.28 3.60 0.93
N PHE A 41 -10.47 2.39 0.43
CA PHE A 41 -9.56 1.27 0.69
C PHE A 41 -8.16 1.54 0.16
N ASN A 42 -8.08 2.16 -1.01
CA ASN A 42 -6.85 2.72 -1.55
C ASN A 42 -7.04 4.22 -1.78
N ASN A 43 -6.11 5.02 -1.29
CA ASN A 43 -6.04 6.45 -1.55
C ASN A 43 -4.60 6.86 -1.86
N VAL A 44 -4.41 8.00 -2.48
CA VAL A 44 -3.09 8.59 -2.72
C VAL A 44 -3.02 9.90 -1.96
N GLU A 45 -2.03 10.02 -1.10
CA GLU A 45 -1.78 11.20 -0.27
C GLU A 45 -0.62 11.99 -0.85
N THR A 46 -0.67 13.30 -0.72
CA THR A 46 0.49 14.15 -0.94
C THR A 46 1.31 14.21 0.35
N LYS A 47 2.61 14.00 0.27
CA LYS A 47 3.54 14.12 1.36
C LYS A 47 4.60 15.19 1.05
N PRO A 48 4.92 16.06 2.04
CA PRO A 48 4.32 16.19 3.38
C PRO A 48 2.85 16.56 3.38
N GLY A 49 2.08 16.07 4.36
CA GLY A 49 0.65 16.32 4.48
C GLY A 49 0.00 15.57 5.66
N ILE A 50 -1.24 15.94 5.98
CA ILE A 50 -1.95 15.40 7.16
C ILE A 50 -2.60 14.03 6.93
N GLY A 51 -2.71 13.57 5.70
CA GLY A 51 -3.21 12.23 5.37
C GLY A 51 -4.72 12.04 5.45
N TYR A 52 -5.16 10.77 5.31
CA TYR A 52 -6.56 10.35 5.33
C TYR A 52 -6.73 9.02 6.11
N PRO A 53 -7.45 9.01 7.23
CA PRO A 53 -8.03 10.17 7.93
C PRO A 53 -6.97 11.19 8.35
N LYS A 54 -7.41 12.41 8.64
CA LYS A 54 -6.52 13.52 9.01
C LYS A 54 -5.63 13.12 10.19
N GLU A 55 -4.33 13.40 10.08
CA GLU A 55 -3.30 13.13 11.08
C GLU A 55 -3.19 11.65 11.50
N TRP A 56 -3.46 10.71 10.59
CA TRP A 56 -3.45 9.28 10.92
C TRP A 56 -2.11 8.77 11.48
N GLU A 57 -1.00 9.42 11.16
CA GLU A 57 0.35 9.08 11.64
C GLU A 57 0.58 9.49 13.10
N ASN A 58 -0.22 10.42 13.63
CA ASN A 58 -0.12 10.85 15.02
C ASN A 58 -0.67 9.77 15.98
N GLN A 59 0.19 8.87 16.41
CA GLN A 59 -0.20 7.76 17.30
C GLN A 59 -0.40 8.17 18.76
N ASP A 60 -0.02 9.38 19.16
CA ASP A 60 -0.37 9.94 20.47
C ASP A 60 -1.88 10.26 20.53
N ARG A 61 -2.44 10.67 19.38
CA ARG A 61 -3.90 10.85 19.21
C ARG A 61 -4.62 9.51 19.02
N TRP A 62 -4.09 8.62 18.15
CA TRP A 62 -4.86 7.50 17.63
C TRP A 62 -4.62 6.16 18.33
N ASN A 63 -3.54 6.02 19.10
CA ASN A 63 -3.19 4.83 19.89
C ASN A 63 -3.26 3.50 19.09
N GLY A 64 -2.87 3.50 17.81
CA GLY A 64 -2.81 2.29 16.98
C GLY A 64 -1.48 1.56 17.05
N GLY A 65 -1.45 0.31 16.55
CA GLY A 65 -0.25 -0.51 16.52
C GLY A 65 0.09 -1.16 17.86
N TRP A 66 1.37 -1.46 18.04
CA TRP A 66 1.90 -2.13 19.22
C TRP A 66 2.86 -1.21 20.00
N ARG A 67 2.99 -1.48 21.29
CA ARG A 67 4.04 -0.89 22.14
C ARG A 67 4.80 -1.98 22.86
N ARG A 68 6.08 -1.73 23.10
CA ARG A 68 6.94 -2.60 23.89
C ARG A 68 6.86 -2.22 25.37
N LYS A 69 6.61 -3.21 26.21
CA LYS A 69 6.63 -3.05 27.68
C LYS A 69 8.06 -3.09 28.22
N ARG A 70 8.25 -2.61 29.46
CA ARG A 70 9.53 -2.70 30.16
C ARG A 70 10.07 -4.14 30.32
N ASN A 71 9.18 -5.14 30.32
CA ASN A 71 9.54 -6.56 30.40
C ASN A 71 9.86 -7.18 29.02
N GLY A 72 9.97 -6.39 27.97
CA GLY A 72 10.29 -6.84 26.62
C GLY A 72 9.11 -7.33 25.79
N LYS A 73 7.95 -7.62 26.37
CA LYS A 73 6.77 -8.07 25.66
C LYS A 73 6.06 -6.92 24.94
N ILE A 74 5.44 -7.23 23.81
CA ILE A 74 4.59 -6.27 23.08
C ILE A 74 3.14 -6.39 23.52
N GLU A 75 2.42 -5.28 23.47
CA GLU A 75 0.96 -5.24 23.65
C GLU A 75 0.34 -4.22 22.69
N PRO A 76 -0.93 -4.41 22.25
CA PRO A 76 -1.63 -3.40 21.47
C PRO A 76 -1.71 -2.06 22.23
N ARG A 77 -1.48 -0.94 21.55
CA ARG A 77 -1.58 0.40 22.16
C ARG A 77 -2.97 0.71 22.70
N ILE A 78 -4.03 0.17 22.11
CA ILE A 78 -5.42 0.29 22.60
C ILE A 78 -5.62 -0.26 24.03
N GLY A 79 -4.62 -0.95 24.58
CA GLY A 79 -4.56 -1.39 25.98
C GLY A 79 -4.86 -2.86 26.21
N ALA A 80 -4.85 -3.26 27.48
CA ALA A 80 -5.09 -4.62 27.93
C ALA A 80 -6.55 -5.06 27.68
N LYS A 81 -6.81 -6.36 27.73
CA LYS A 81 -8.15 -6.95 27.45
C LYS A 81 -9.31 -6.28 28.18
N TRP A 82 -9.13 -5.88 29.46
CA TRP A 82 -10.16 -5.21 30.23
C TRP A 82 -10.48 -3.80 29.71
N ARG A 83 -9.46 -3.05 29.24
CA ARG A 83 -9.64 -1.73 28.60
C ARG A 83 -10.35 -1.87 27.25
N VAL A 84 -10.00 -2.89 26.47
CA VAL A 84 -10.69 -3.22 25.22
C VAL A 84 -12.17 -3.48 25.47
N LEU A 85 -12.50 -4.23 26.55
CA LEU A 85 -13.91 -4.47 26.94
C LEU A 85 -14.64 -3.19 27.36
N ALA A 86 -13.98 -2.30 28.10
CA ALA A 86 -14.56 -1.00 28.46
C ALA A 86 -14.77 -0.11 27.20
N ASN A 87 -13.84 -0.13 26.28
CA ASN A 87 -13.91 0.64 25.03
C ASN A 87 -14.99 0.16 24.05
N ILE A 88 -15.61 -1.02 24.26
CA ILE A 88 -16.80 -1.43 23.50
C ILE A 88 -17.94 -0.43 23.69
N PHE A 89 -18.05 0.16 24.89
CA PHE A 89 -19.11 1.12 25.23
C PHE A 89 -18.73 2.57 24.94
N ALA A 90 -17.45 2.92 25.06
CA ALA A 90 -16.94 4.26 24.80
C ALA A 90 -15.49 4.19 24.32
N ASN A 91 -15.27 4.31 23.02
CA ASN A 91 -13.93 4.27 22.41
C ASN A 91 -13.51 5.68 21.94
N PRO A 92 -12.61 6.34 22.68
CA PRO A 92 -12.15 7.70 22.33
C PRO A 92 -11.19 7.74 21.14
N ASP A 93 -10.63 6.59 20.74
CA ASP A 93 -9.60 6.50 19.70
C ASP A 93 -10.19 6.22 18.30
N LEU A 94 -11.50 6.41 18.13
CA LEU A 94 -12.18 6.24 16.84
C LEU A 94 -12.15 7.54 16.03
N PRO A 95 -11.85 7.47 14.73
CA PRO A 95 -12.03 8.59 13.83
C PRO A 95 -13.52 8.98 13.73
N GLU A 96 -13.78 10.27 13.76
CA GLU A 96 -15.07 10.87 13.51
C GLU A 96 -15.22 11.25 12.03
N ILE A 97 -16.40 11.67 11.62
CA ILE A 97 -16.63 12.05 10.22
C ILE A 97 -15.77 13.26 9.80
N ASP A 98 -15.48 14.16 10.73
CA ASP A 98 -14.66 15.34 10.49
C ASP A 98 -13.16 15.00 10.28
N ASP A 99 -12.73 13.81 10.72
CA ASP A 99 -11.39 13.30 10.43
C ASP A 99 -11.28 12.75 8.99
N TYR A 100 -12.43 12.49 8.36
CA TYR A 100 -12.54 12.11 6.97
C TYR A 100 -13.05 13.30 6.14
N TYR A 101 -12.87 13.19 4.82
CA TYR A 101 -13.49 14.14 3.90
C TYR A 101 -14.92 13.69 3.61
N GLU A 102 -15.88 14.60 3.75
CA GLU A 102 -17.28 14.31 3.50
C GLU A 102 -17.51 14.01 2.01
N PRO A 103 -18.04 12.85 1.65
CA PRO A 103 -18.31 12.51 0.26
C PRO A 103 -19.49 13.33 -0.26
N PHE A 104 -19.38 13.81 -1.50
CA PHE A 104 -20.38 14.66 -2.11
C PHE A 104 -20.66 14.28 -3.56
N THR A 105 -21.79 14.77 -4.05
CA THR A 105 -22.16 14.76 -5.46
C THR A 105 -22.69 16.14 -5.85
N PHE A 106 -22.84 16.40 -7.15
CA PHE A 106 -23.47 17.62 -7.62
C PHE A 106 -24.93 17.39 -7.91
N ASP A 107 -25.76 18.43 -7.68
CA ASP A 107 -27.19 18.41 -7.96
C ASP A 107 -27.47 18.59 -9.46
N TYR A 108 -27.11 17.58 -10.26
CA TYR A 108 -27.29 17.60 -11.72
C TYR A 108 -28.75 17.65 -12.14
N GLN A 109 -29.68 17.12 -11.34
CA GLN A 109 -31.11 17.19 -11.63
C GLN A 109 -31.64 18.62 -11.61
N HIS A 110 -31.05 19.48 -10.76
CA HIS A 110 -31.36 20.88 -10.72
C HIS A 110 -30.98 21.60 -12.03
N LEU A 111 -29.80 21.28 -12.58
CA LEU A 111 -29.38 21.80 -13.89
C LEU A 111 -30.33 21.39 -15.02
N GLN A 112 -30.71 20.11 -15.04
CA GLN A 112 -31.57 19.57 -16.11
C GLN A 112 -33.01 20.12 -16.09
N LYS A 113 -33.49 20.47 -14.90
CA LYS A 113 -34.86 20.96 -14.67
C LYS A 113 -34.95 22.47 -14.45
N ALA A 114 -33.82 23.17 -14.50
CA ALA A 114 -33.79 24.62 -14.30
C ALA A 114 -34.59 25.31 -15.39
N PRO A 115 -35.46 26.28 -15.05
CA PRO A 115 -36.16 27.09 -16.04
C PRO A 115 -35.17 27.94 -16.83
N GLU A 116 -35.54 28.34 -18.03
CA GLU A 116 -34.77 29.34 -18.79
C GLU A 116 -34.77 30.67 -18.03
N LEU A 117 -33.59 31.09 -17.63
CA LEU A 117 -33.34 32.32 -16.89
C LEU A 117 -32.16 33.06 -17.52
N GLN A 118 -32.08 34.36 -17.29
CA GLN A 118 -30.94 35.17 -17.73
C GLN A 118 -29.64 34.77 -17.05
N ALA A 119 -29.71 34.16 -15.85
CA ALA A 119 -28.57 33.64 -15.11
C ALA A 119 -28.37 32.13 -15.39
N MET A 120 -27.12 31.71 -15.61
CA MET A 120 -26.78 30.31 -15.81
C MET A 120 -27.04 29.53 -14.51
N PRO A 121 -27.77 28.40 -14.57
CA PRO A 121 -27.92 27.53 -13.41
C PRO A 121 -26.60 26.87 -13.08
N VAL A 122 -26.31 26.71 -11.78
CA VAL A 122 -25.10 26.09 -11.28
C VAL A 122 -25.46 24.85 -10.45
N ALA A 123 -24.79 23.73 -10.73
CA ALA A 123 -24.88 22.55 -9.86
C ALA A 123 -24.29 22.87 -8.49
N ARG A 124 -25.02 22.57 -7.43
CA ARG A 124 -24.55 22.75 -6.06
C ARG A 124 -24.11 21.41 -5.47
N PRO A 125 -23.05 21.38 -4.64
CA PRO A 125 -22.63 20.19 -3.97
C PRO A 125 -23.66 19.75 -2.92
N ARG A 126 -23.88 18.44 -2.86
CA ARG A 126 -24.69 17.77 -1.83
C ARG A 126 -23.89 16.69 -1.16
N SER A 127 -23.99 16.63 0.16
CA SER A 127 -23.47 15.52 0.94
C SER A 127 -24.13 14.21 0.52
N LEU A 128 -23.33 13.17 0.34
CA LEU A 128 -23.81 11.80 0.15
C LEU A 128 -24.24 11.14 1.48
N ILE A 129 -23.94 11.77 2.60
CA ILE A 129 -24.30 11.28 3.94
C ILE A 129 -25.63 11.88 4.39
N SER A 130 -25.72 13.22 4.44
CA SER A 130 -26.92 13.92 4.90
C SER A 130 -27.95 14.20 3.80
N GLY A 131 -27.53 14.23 2.54
CA GLY A 131 -28.35 14.66 1.41
C GLY A 131 -28.57 16.17 1.35
N GLU A 132 -28.01 16.94 2.28
CA GLU A 132 -28.13 18.39 2.34
C GLU A 132 -27.11 19.09 1.46
N ARG A 133 -27.35 20.36 1.16
CA ARG A 133 -26.39 21.18 0.41
C ARG A 133 -25.21 21.54 1.28
N MET A 134 -24.00 21.33 0.74
CA MET A 134 -22.76 21.71 1.41
C MET A 134 -22.44 23.18 1.16
N GLU A 135 -22.04 23.89 2.20
CA GLU A 135 -21.56 25.27 2.09
C GLU A 135 -20.12 25.35 1.59
N LYS A 136 -19.31 24.35 1.96
CA LYS A 136 -17.91 24.20 1.58
C LYS A 136 -17.66 22.79 1.06
N ILE A 137 -16.92 22.67 -0.03
CA ILE A 137 -16.39 21.41 -0.53
C ILE A 137 -14.97 21.26 -0.03
N GLU A 138 -14.68 20.14 0.65
CA GLU A 138 -13.34 19.67 0.87
C GLU A 138 -13.11 18.46 -0.04
N TRP A 139 -12.13 18.56 -0.93
CA TRP A 139 -11.81 17.49 -1.86
C TRP A 139 -11.09 16.36 -1.14
N GLY A 140 -11.72 15.21 -1.05
CA GLY A 140 -11.07 14.02 -0.46
C GLY A 140 -10.57 13.06 -1.53
N PRO A 141 -9.75 12.11 -1.11
CA PRO A 141 -8.88 12.12 0.04
C PRO A 141 -7.56 12.86 -0.27
N ASN A 142 -7.32 13.98 0.37
CA ASN A 142 -6.11 14.83 0.22
C ASN A 142 -5.90 15.46 -1.16
N TRP A 143 -6.92 15.63 -1.97
CA TRP A 143 -6.75 16.21 -3.31
C TRP A 143 -6.43 17.69 -3.30
N GLU A 144 -6.81 18.42 -2.28
CA GLU A 144 -6.40 19.82 -2.08
C GLU A 144 -4.89 19.95 -1.89
N GLU A 145 -4.28 18.99 -1.21
CA GLU A 145 -2.85 18.97 -0.89
C GLU A 145 -2.00 18.58 -2.09
N ILE A 146 -2.58 17.93 -3.13
CA ILE A 146 -1.92 17.70 -4.41
C ILE A 146 -1.45 18.99 -5.05
N LEU A 147 -2.18 20.09 -4.85
CA LEU A 147 -1.85 21.41 -5.34
C LEU A 147 -0.94 22.20 -4.40
N GLY A 148 -0.37 21.53 -3.39
CA GLY A 148 0.60 22.12 -2.49
C GLY A 148 0.05 22.67 -1.19
N GLY A 149 -1.26 22.61 -0.92
CA GLY A 149 -1.93 22.91 0.35
C GLY A 149 -1.38 24.09 1.17
N GLU A 150 -2.02 24.41 2.26
CA GLU A 150 -1.52 25.43 3.18
C GLU A 150 -0.27 24.95 3.93
N PHE A 151 0.74 25.81 4.05
CA PHE A 151 1.98 25.53 4.79
C PHE A 151 1.70 25.00 6.21
N ALA A 152 0.71 25.55 6.89
CA ALA A 152 0.32 25.14 8.24
C ALA A 152 -0.07 23.65 8.31
N LYS A 153 -0.82 23.16 7.32
CA LYS A 153 -1.20 21.73 7.23
C LYS A 153 -0.01 20.84 6.92
N ARG A 154 0.86 21.23 5.99
CA ARG A 154 2.06 20.47 5.64
C ARG A 154 3.06 20.40 6.78
N SER A 155 3.25 21.50 7.50
CA SER A 155 4.18 21.57 8.64
C SER A 155 3.72 20.75 9.85
N ALA A 156 2.45 20.32 9.87
CA ALA A 156 1.91 19.42 10.89
C ALA A 156 2.24 17.93 10.63
N ASP A 157 2.86 17.59 9.51
CA ASP A 157 3.31 16.23 9.22
C ASP A 157 4.35 15.78 10.26
N VAL A 158 4.07 14.65 10.92
CA VAL A 158 4.92 14.12 12.02
C VAL A 158 6.30 13.70 11.54
N ASN A 159 6.46 13.39 10.26
CA ASN A 159 7.76 12.99 9.69
C ASN A 159 8.76 14.14 9.60
N PHE A 160 8.33 15.36 9.87
CA PHE A 160 9.24 16.52 10.04
C PHE A 160 9.94 16.54 11.41
N ASP A 161 9.76 15.56 12.25
CA ASP A 161 10.52 15.52 13.49
C ASP A 161 12.03 15.46 13.21
N GLY A 162 12.80 16.35 13.87
CA GLY A 162 14.22 16.53 13.60
C GLY A 162 14.59 17.23 12.27
N VAL A 163 13.60 17.62 11.44
CA VAL A 163 13.84 18.27 10.13
C VAL A 163 13.50 19.74 10.18
N GLN A 164 14.27 20.57 9.44
CA GLN A 164 13.99 22.02 9.32
C GLN A 164 12.75 22.26 8.44
N LYS A 165 11.59 22.36 9.07
CA LYS A 165 10.27 22.51 8.42
C LYS A 165 10.20 23.71 7.47
N GLU A 166 10.87 24.82 7.81
CA GLU A 166 10.88 26.05 7.04
C GLU A 166 11.54 25.89 5.67
N ILE A 167 12.53 25.01 5.56
CA ILE A 167 13.22 24.76 4.29
C ILE A 167 12.40 23.87 3.38
N TYR A 168 11.81 22.81 3.92
CA TYR A 168 11.14 21.77 3.13
C TYR A 168 9.62 21.97 3.00
N GLY A 169 9.04 22.87 3.79
CA GLY A 169 7.61 23.17 3.78
C GLY A 169 7.18 24.25 2.79
N GLN A 170 8.12 25.06 2.24
CA GLN A 170 7.80 26.14 1.31
C GLN A 170 7.65 25.64 -0.13
N PHE A 171 6.64 26.12 -0.84
CA PHE A 171 6.18 25.56 -2.13
C PHE A 171 7.24 25.60 -3.25
N GLU A 172 8.03 26.64 -3.39
CA GLU A 172 8.96 26.81 -4.53
C GLU A 172 10.24 25.94 -4.46
N ASN A 173 10.55 25.41 -3.28
CA ASN A 173 11.72 24.57 -3.04
C ASN A 173 11.35 23.26 -2.35
N THR A 174 10.12 22.81 -2.50
CA THR A 174 9.52 21.78 -1.66
C THR A 174 9.88 20.40 -2.14
N PHE A 175 10.30 19.57 -1.22
CA PHE A 175 10.17 18.14 -1.36
C PHE A 175 8.69 17.78 -1.34
N MET A 176 8.21 17.15 -2.39
CA MET A 176 6.84 16.67 -2.48
C MET A 176 6.83 15.30 -3.16
N MET A 177 6.08 14.38 -2.60
CA MET A 177 5.86 13.06 -3.18
C MET A 177 4.41 12.63 -3.03
N TYR A 178 4.02 11.62 -3.79
CA TYR A 178 2.73 10.97 -3.66
C TYR A 178 2.87 9.63 -2.96
N LEU A 179 2.07 9.41 -1.92
CA LEU A 179 2.05 8.19 -1.13
C LEU A 179 0.72 7.45 -1.32
N PRO A 180 0.66 6.47 -2.24
CA PRO A 180 -0.50 5.58 -2.34
C PRO A 180 -0.57 4.69 -1.10
N ARG A 181 -1.70 4.69 -0.41
CA ARG A 181 -1.93 3.92 0.81
C ARG A 181 -3.09 2.96 0.68
N LEU A 182 -2.90 1.76 1.16
CA LEU A 182 -3.92 0.71 1.29
C LEU A 182 -3.71 -0.02 2.62
N CYS A 183 -4.45 -1.12 2.86
CA CYS A 183 -4.16 -1.96 4.02
C CYS A 183 -2.81 -2.67 3.83
N GLU A 184 -1.97 -2.63 4.84
CA GLU A 184 -0.62 -3.19 4.82
C GLU A 184 -0.57 -4.72 4.96
N HIS A 185 -1.71 -5.40 5.23
CA HIS A 185 -1.81 -6.85 5.45
C HIS A 185 -0.67 -7.44 6.31
N CYS A 186 -0.40 -6.77 7.40
CA CYS A 186 0.75 -6.97 8.31
C CYS A 186 0.99 -8.42 8.70
N LEU A 187 2.26 -8.78 8.98
CA LEU A 187 2.61 -10.06 9.60
C LEU A 187 2.18 -10.12 11.06
N ASN A 188 2.30 -9.00 11.78
CA ASN A 188 1.87 -8.84 13.18
C ASN A 188 0.70 -7.84 13.30
N PRO A 189 -0.52 -8.20 12.85
CA PRO A 189 -1.62 -7.27 12.69
C PRO A 189 -2.24 -6.87 14.03
N ALA A 190 -2.01 -5.62 14.48
CA ALA A 190 -2.61 -5.09 15.70
C ALA A 190 -4.16 -5.06 15.65
N CYS A 191 -4.73 -4.92 14.46
CA CYS A 191 -6.19 -4.97 14.26
C CYS A 191 -6.79 -6.35 14.56
N VAL A 192 -6.07 -7.44 14.30
CA VAL A 192 -6.49 -8.80 14.66
C VAL A 192 -6.46 -8.96 16.17
N ALA A 193 -5.36 -8.55 16.82
CA ALA A 193 -5.21 -8.59 18.27
C ALA A 193 -6.24 -7.71 19.00
N ALA A 194 -6.71 -6.64 18.36
CA ALA A 194 -7.69 -5.71 18.92
C ALA A 194 -9.13 -6.21 18.85
N CYS A 195 -9.45 -7.24 18.07
CA CYS A 195 -10.83 -7.68 17.85
C CYS A 195 -11.31 -8.64 18.95
N PRO A 196 -12.26 -8.24 19.83
CA PRO A 196 -12.72 -9.12 20.90
C PRO A 196 -13.54 -10.33 20.42
N SER A 197 -14.19 -10.23 19.24
CA SER A 197 -15.00 -11.32 18.68
C SER A 197 -14.19 -12.30 17.83
N GLY A 198 -12.89 -12.02 17.56
CA GLY A 198 -12.09 -12.82 16.65
C GLY A 198 -12.59 -12.80 15.19
N ALA A 199 -13.39 -11.79 14.82
CA ALA A 199 -13.92 -11.68 13.46
C ALA A 199 -12.85 -11.30 12.43
N ILE A 200 -11.82 -10.56 12.83
CA ILE A 200 -10.70 -10.23 11.95
C ILE A 200 -9.60 -11.28 12.11
N TYR A 201 -9.11 -11.79 11.00
CA TYR A 201 -8.15 -12.89 10.98
C TYR A 201 -7.18 -12.75 9.80
N LYS A 202 -6.06 -13.44 9.89
CA LYS A 202 -5.06 -13.56 8.82
C LYS A 202 -5.21 -14.94 8.19
N ARG A 203 -5.37 -14.99 6.87
CA ARG A 203 -5.43 -16.25 6.12
C ARG A 203 -4.06 -16.95 6.18
N GLU A 204 -4.05 -18.25 6.31
CA GLU A 204 -2.80 -19.01 6.36
C GLU A 204 -2.21 -19.24 4.96
N GLU A 205 -3.05 -19.37 3.94
CA GLU A 205 -2.69 -19.71 2.58
C GLU A 205 -1.97 -18.57 1.83
N ASP A 206 -2.32 -17.31 2.09
CA ASP A 206 -1.78 -16.17 1.34
C ASP A 206 -1.39 -14.98 2.23
N GLY A 207 -1.63 -15.07 3.52
CA GLY A 207 -1.33 -14.03 4.49
C GLY A 207 -2.24 -12.80 4.44
N ILE A 208 -3.30 -12.82 3.66
CA ILE A 208 -4.26 -11.71 3.56
C ILE A 208 -5.07 -11.61 4.85
N VAL A 209 -5.17 -10.40 5.40
CA VAL A 209 -6.00 -10.14 6.59
C VAL A 209 -7.41 -9.78 6.17
N LEU A 210 -8.40 -10.54 6.65
CA LEU A 210 -9.82 -10.40 6.32
C LEU A 210 -10.68 -10.19 7.56
N ILE A 211 -11.94 -9.80 7.34
CA ILE A 211 -12.97 -9.68 8.39
C ILE A 211 -14.12 -10.62 8.04
N ASP A 212 -14.36 -11.60 8.88
CA ASP A 212 -15.55 -12.45 8.85
C ASP A 212 -16.77 -11.60 9.22
N GLN A 213 -17.63 -11.37 8.24
CA GLN A 213 -18.79 -10.50 8.40
C GLN A 213 -19.86 -11.12 9.33
N ASP A 214 -19.94 -12.43 9.43
CA ASP A 214 -20.91 -13.11 10.32
C ASP A 214 -20.49 -12.99 11.78
N LYS A 215 -19.18 -13.03 12.07
CA LYS A 215 -18.62 -12.86 13.40
C LYS A 215 -18.44 -11.42 13.83
N CYS A 216 -18.39 -10.48 12.88
CA CYS A 216 -18.21 -9.06 13.19
C CYS A 216 -19.41 -8.53 14.00
N ARG A 217 -19.12 -7.89 15.13
CA ARG A 217 -20.16 -7.28 16.03
C ARG A 217 -20.18 -5.75 15.96
N GLY A 218 -19.42 -5.15 15.04
CA GLY A 218 -19.43 -3.71 14.84
C GLY A 218 -18.81 -2.87 15.97
N TRP A 219 -18.02 -3.48 16.86
CA TRP A 219 -17.41 -2.76 18.00
C TRP A 219 -16.28 -1.80 17.62
N ARG A 220 -15.82 -1.82 16.38
CA ARG A 220 -14.84 -0.91 15.80
C ARG A 220 -13.45 -0.90 16.47
N MET A 221 -13.14 -1.86 17.36
CA MET A 221 -11.85 -1.97 18.02
C MET A 221 -10.69 -2.16 16.99
N CYS A 222 -10.97 -2.84 15.88
CA CYS A 222 -10.02 -2.99 14.78
C CYS A 222 -9.68 -1.66 14.08
N VAL A 223 -10.63 -0.71 14.04
CA VAL A 223 -10.41 0.64 13.50
C VAL A 223 -9.40 1.39 14.36
N SER A 224 -9.59 1.38 15.69
CA SER A 224 -8.65 1.99 16.64
C SER A 224 -7.30 1.27 16.64
N GLY A 225 -7.30 -0.07 16.63
CA GLY A 225 -6.08 -0.87 16.69
C GLY A 225 -5.19 -0.76 15.45
N CYS A 226 -5.75 -0.40 14.28
CA CYS A 226 -4.96 -0.21 13.06
C CYS A 226 -4.21 1.13 13.11
N PRO A 227 -2.85 1.15 13.12
CA PRO A 227 -2.11 2.41 13.12
C PRO A 227 -2.24 3.17 11.79
N TYR A 228 -2.41 2.45 10.69
CA TYR A 228 -2.59 3.01 9.35
C TYR A 228 -4.02 3.51 9.10
N LYS A 229 -4.97 3.29 10.00
CA LYS A 229 -6.40 3.67 9.88
C LYS A 229 -7.04 3.23 8.56
N LYS A 230 -6.70 2.02 8.09
CA LYS A 230 -7.21 1.42 6.84
C LYS A 230 -8.34 0.42 7.07
N ILE A 231 -9.06 0.53 8.18
CA ILE A 231 -10.29 -0.19 8.47
C ILE A 231 -11.41 0.84 8.64
N TYR A 232 -12.51 0.59 7.98
CA TYR A 232 -13.65 1.49 7.93
C TYR A 232 -14.88 0.81 8.52
N TYR A 233 -15.84 1.59 8.95
CA TYR A 233 -17.10 1.10 9.45
C TYR A 233 -18.21 1.35 8.43
N ASN A 234 -18.91 0.31 8.04
CA ASN A 234 -20.05 0.43 7.17
C ASN A 234 -21.29 0.77 8.00
N TRP A 235 -21.78 1.99 7.86
CA TRP A 235 -22.89 2.54 8.62
C TRP A 235 -24.24 1.90 8.26
N SER A 236 -24.37 1.35 7.04
CA SER A 236 -25.58 0.65 6.60
C SER A 236 -25.66 -0.77 7.20
N SER A 237 -24.56 -1.53 7.12
CA SER A 237 -24.54 -2.92 7.61
C SER A 237 -24.19 -3.06 9.10
N GLY A 238 -23.64 -2.00 9.72
CA GLY A 238 -23.16 -2.07 11.12
C GLY A 238 -21.90 -2.91 11.31
N LYS A 239 -21.10 -3.13 10.26
CA LYS A 239 -19.92 -3.99 10.26
C LYS A 239 -18.67 -3.22 9.89
N SER A 240 -17.51 -3.72 10.32
CA SER A 240 -16.22 -3.18 9.88
C SER A 240 -15.80 -3.82 8.56
N GLU A 241 -15.21 -3.02 7.69
CA GLU A 241 -14.72 -3.43 6.38
C GLU A 241 -13.36 -2.82 6.06
N LYS A 242 -12.57 -3.47 5.21
CA LYS A 242 -11.23 -3.03 4.82
C LYS A 242 -10.84 -3.59 3.46
N CYS A 243 -9.73 -3.11 2.92
CA CYS A 243 -9.11 -3.70 1.74
C CYS A 243 -8.93 -5.22 1.94
N ILE A 244 -9.43 -6.00 1.00
CA ILE A 244 -9.34 -7.46 0.98
C ILE A 244 -8.21 -7.96 0.07
N PHE A 245 -7.30 -7.07 -0.37
CA PHE A 245 -6.23 -7.34 -1.33
C PHE A 245 -6.73 -7.94 -2.66
N CYS A 246 -8.01 -7.71 -2.98
CA CYS A 246 -8.71 -8.31 -4.11
C CYS A 246 -8.55 -9.84 -4.17
N PHE A 247 -8.60 -10.55 -3.02
CA PHE A 247 -8.26 -11.98 -2.94
C PHE A 247 -8.98 -12.85 -3.99
N PRO A 248 -10.23 -12.58 -4.41
CA PRO A 248 -10.85 -13.38 -5.48
C PRO A 248 -10.11 -13.27 -6.82
N ARG A 249 -9.43 -12.14 -7.05
CA ARG A 249 -8.59 -11.97 -8.24
C ARG A 249 -7.22 -12.62 -8.05
N ILE A 250 -6.63 -12.50 -6.87
CA ILE A 250 -5.35 -13.13 -6.53
C ILE A 250 -5.47 -14.65 -6.65
N GLU A 251 -6.54 -15.26 -6.16
CA GLU A 251 -6.82 -16.70 -6.30
C GLU A 251 -6.93 -17.14 -7.77
N ALA A 252 -7.39 -16.26 -8.64
CA ALA A 252 -7.45 -16.48 -10.09
C ALA A 252 -6.17 -16.03 -10.84
N GLY A 253 -5.06 -15.79 -10.13
CA GLY A 253 -3.78 -15.35 -10.74
C GLY A 253 -3.81 -13.93 -11.31
N GLN A 254 -4.81 -13.12 -10.95
CA GLN A 254 -4.96 -11.76 -11.45
C GLN A 254 -4.45 -10.74 -10.43
N PRO A 255 -3.84 -9.63 -10.88
CA PRO A 255 -3.42 -8.57 -9.98
C PRO A 255 -4.62 -7.87 -9.33
N THR A 256 -4.35 -7.19 -8.22
CA THR A 256 -5.33 -6.32 -7.57
C THR A 256 -5.81 -5.24 -8.54
N VAL A 257 -7.07 -4.80 -8.43
CA VAL A 257 -7.65 -3.77 -9.30
C VAL A 257 -6.77 -2.51 -9.33
N CYS A 258 -6.30 -2.05 -8.16
CA CYS A 258 -5.46 -0.86 -8.07
C CYS A 258 -4.05 -1.03 -8.67
N SER A 259 -3.56 -2.27 -8.80
CA SER A 259 -2.27 -2.55 -9.43
C SER A 259 -2.41 -2.61 -10.96
N GLU A 260 -3.46 -3.24 -11.46
CA GLU A 260 -3.72 -3.37 -12.89
C GLU A 260 -4.04 -2.02 -13.55
N THR A 261 -4.82 -1.18 -12.89
CA THR A 261 -5.23 0.14 -13.41
C THR A 261 -4.19 1.25 -13.20
N CYS A 262 -3.03 0.93 -12.63
CA CYS A 262 -2.00 1.92 -12.35
C CYS A 262 -1.33 2.42 -13.62
N VAL A 263 -1.55 3.69 -13.99
CA VAL A 263 -1.00 4.33 -15.19
C VAL A 263 0.53 4.37 -15.15
N GLY A 264 1.11 4.70 -14.00
CA GLY A 264 2.57 4.80 -13.80
C GLY A 264 3.27 3.45 -13.69
N ARG A 265 2.54 2.32 -13.69
CA ARG A 265 3.09 0.97 -13.50
C ARG A 265 3.96 0.85 -12.24
N ILE A 266 3.52 1.49 -11.15
CA ILE A 266 4.30 1.58 -9.91
C ILE A 266 4.12 0.40 -8.97
N ARG A 267 3.16 -0.49 -9.24
CA ARG A 267 2.75 -1.56 -8.31
C ARG A 267 3.25 -2.91 -8.79
N TYR A 268 3.84 -3.63 -7.86
CA TYR A 268 4.43 -4.95 -8.06
C TYR A 268 3.82 -5.91 -7.04
N LEU A 269 3.48 -7.11 -7.47
CA LEU A 269 2.94 -8.17 -6.64
C LEU A 269 3.83 -9.39 -6.71
N GLY A 270 4.11 -10.00 -5.58
CA GLY A 270 4.94 -11.20 -5.50
C GLY A 270 4.78 -11.91 -4.17
N VAL A 271 5.31 -13.11 -4.10
CA VAL A 271 5.31 -13.93 -2.90
C VAL A 271 6.61 -13.73 -2.14
N VAL A 272 6.54 -13.70 -0.82
CA VAL A 272 7.69 -13.75 0.07
C VAL A 272 7.55 -14.92 1.05
N LEU A 273 8.66 -15.59 1.32
CA LEU A 273 8.77 -16.64 2.34
C LEU A 273 9.30 -16.03 3.64
N TYR A 274 8.76 -16.45 4.77
CA TYR A 274 9.18 -15.94 6.07
C TYR A 274 9.10 -16.99 7.17
N ASP A 275 9.91 -16.82 8.22
CA ASP A 275 9.87 -17.65 9.42
C ASP A 275 8.82 -17.13 10.40
N ALA A 276 7.71 -17.84 10.52
CA ALA A 276 6.60 -17.46 11.38
C ALA A 276 6.96 -17.48 12.88
N ASP A 277 7.94 -18.27 13.29
CA ASP A 277 8.35 -18.38 14.68
C ASP A 277 9.11 -17.13 15.17
N ARG A 278 9.67 -16.32 14.24
CA ARG A 278 10.47 -15.13 14.56
C ARG A 278 9.71 -13.82 14.56
N ILE A 279 8.40 -13.84 14.23
CA ILE A 279 7.57 -12.61 14.13
C ILE A 279 7.55 -11.84 15.47
N GLU A 280 7.33 -12.54 16.60
CA GLU A 280 7.27 -11.89 17.92
C GLU A 280 8.65 -11.33 18.33
N GLU A 281 9.73 -12.04 18.04
CA GLU A 281 11.10 -11.59 18.27
C GLU A 281 11.37 -10.28 17.52
N ALA A 282 11.15 -10.26 16.20
CA ALA A 282 11.37 -9.09 15.37
C ALA A 282 10.51 -7.88 15.80
N ALA A 283 9.24 -8.11 16.14
CA ALA A 283 8.35 -7.04 16.59
C ALA A 283 8.71 -6.51 17.99
N SER A 284 9.48 -7.24 18.79
CA SER A 284 9.80 -6.90 20.19
C SER A 284 11.21 -6.35 20.42
N VAL A 285 11.98 -6.09 19.36
CA VAL A 285 13.32 -5.47 19.48
C VAL A 285 13.27 -4.17 20.30
N ALA A 286 14.36 -3.88 21.03
CA ALA A 286 14.35 -2.81 22.01
C ALA A 286 14.38 -1.42 21.36
N ASP A 287 15.29 -1.24 20.43
CA ASP A 287 15.43 0.00 19.67
C ASP A 287 14.46 0.02 18.48
N GLU A 288 13.82 1.15 18.27
CA GLU A 288 12.90 1.31 17.16
C GLU A 288 13.64 1.44 15.81
N GLN A 289 14.86 1.93 15.81
CA GLN A 289 15.72 2.01 14.64
C GLN A 289 16.13 0.62 14.13
N ASP A 290 16.21 -0.39 15.01
CA ASP A 290 16.51 -1.77 14.62
C ASP A 290 15.32 -2.50 13.96
N LEU A 291 14.10 -1.94 13.97
CA LEU A 291 12.88 -2.63 13.51
C LEU A 291 12.89 -2.94 12.03
N TYR A 292 13.51 -2.09 11.21
CA TYR A 292 13.63 -2.36 9.77
C TYR A 292 14.47 -3.63 9.53
N GLU A 293 15.67 -3.69 10.07
CA GLU A 293 16.56 -4.85 9.92
C GLU A 293 15.98 -6.10 10.60
N ALA A 294 15.31 -5.94 11.75
CA ALA A 294 14.62 -7.03 12.42
C ALA A 294 13.49 -7.60 11.53
N GLN A 295 12.73 -6.75 10.84
CA GLN A 295 11.72 -7.20 9.88
C GLN A 295 12.37 -7.93 8.70
N LEU A 296 13.46 -7.43 8.14
CA LEU A 296 14.17 -8.11 7.04
C LEU A 296 14.67 -9.49 7.47
N SER A 297 15.14 -9.63 8.70
CA SER A 297 15.74 -10.87 9.21
C SER A 297 14.80 -12.07 9.30
N ILE A 298 13.50 -11.87 9.23
CA ILE A 298 12.51 -12.95 9.25
C ILE A 298 12.19 -13.49 7.84
N PHE A 299 12.55 -12.75 6.80
CA PHE A 299 12.35 -13.21 5.42
C PHE A 299 13.45 -14.17 5.01
N LEU A 300 13.06 -15.18 4.24
CA LEU A 300 13.90 -16.29 3.86
C LEU A 300 14.25 -16.18 2.38
N ASP A 301 15.48 -16.58 2.04
CA ASP A 301 15.92 -16.59 0.65
C ASP A 301 15.25 -17.74 -0.12
N PRO A 302 14.43 -17.47 -1.13
CA PRO A 302 13.79 -18.49 -1.92
C PRO A 302 14.78 -19.29 -2.80
N ASN A 303 16.03 -18.81 -2.96
CA ASN A 303 17.06 -19.52 -3.70
C ASN A 303 17.81 -20.55 -2.84
N ASP A 304 17.63 -20.54 -1.50
CA ASP A 304 18.21 -21.55 -0.61
C ASP A 304 17.41 -22.87 -0.68
N PRO A 305 18.02 -23.97 -1.13
CA PRO A 305 17.34 -25.28 -1.20
C PRO A 305 16.80 -25.75 0.15
N ALA A 306 17.50 -25.41 1.27
CA ALA A 306 17.05 -25.80 2.59
C ALA A 306 15.76 -25.09 3.01
N VAL A 307 15.59 -23.84 2.59
CA VAL A 307 14.36 -23.06 2.78
C VAL A 307 13.21 -23.68 1.98
N LEU A 308 13.45 -24.04 0.70
CA LEU A 308 12.44 -24.64 -0.14
C LEU A 308 11.99 -26.02 0.39
N ASP A 309 12.94 -26.85 0.85
CA ASP A 309 12.62 -28.16 1.41
C ASP A 309 11.81 -28.05 2.72
N GLN A 310 12.17 -27.09 3.58
CA GLN A 310 11.39 -26.81 4.79
C GLN A 310 9.99 -26.24 4.44
N ALA A 311 9.90 -25.36 3.45
CA ALA A 311 8.63 -24.79 3.01
C ALA A 311 7.66 -25.90 2.48
N ARG A 312 8.19 -26.88 1.72
CA ARG A 312 7.42 -28.06 1.29
C ARG A 312 6.95 -28.88 2.49
N ALA A 313 7.83 -29.12 3.45
CA ALA A 313 7.49 -29.85 4.67
C ALA A 313 6.40 -29.13 5.50
N ASP A 314 6.40 -27.80 5.48
CA ASP A 314 5.40 -26.96 6.16
C ASP A 314 4.11 -26.74 5.33
N GLY A 315 4.01 -27.35 4.13
CA GLY A 315 2.80 -27.37 3.32
C GLY A 315 2.65 -26.23 2.31
N VAL A 316 3.73 -25.49 2.01
CA VAL A 316 3.73 -24.50 0.92
C VAL A 316 3.77 -25.23 -0.42
N THR A 317 2.84 -24.92 -1.31
CA THR A 317 2.70 -25.63 -2.61
C THR A 317 3.72 -25.14 -3.63
N GLU A 318 4.03 -25.99 -4.65
CA GLU A 318 5.08 -25.70 -5.64
C GLU A 318 4.84 -24.40 -6.43
N ASN A 319 3.58 -24.10 -6.79
CA ASN A 319 3.26 -22.86 -7.50
C ASN A 319 3.57 -21.60 -6.66
N TRP A 320 3.47 -21.69 -5.32
CA TRP A 320 3.89 -20.62 -4.41
C TRP A 320 5.41 -20.50 -4.34
N LEU A 321 6.13 -21.64 -4.32
CA LEU A 321 7.59 -21.65 -4.32
C LEU A 321 8.15 -21.10 -5.64
N GLU A 322 7.59 -21.52 -6.78
CA GLU A 322 7.94 -20.96 -8.10
C GLU A 322 7.69 -19.43 -8.17
N ALA A 323 6.59 -18.97 -7.58
CA ALA A 323 6.30 -17.53 -7.50
C ALA A 323 7.26 -16.80 -6.57
N ALA A 324 7.69 -17.40 -5.46
CA ALA A 324 8.66 -16.80 -4.54
C ALA A 324 10.02 -16.61 -5.21
N LEU A 325 10.51 -17.61 -5.97
CA LEU A 325 11.76 -17.52 -6.73
C LEU A 325 11.81 -16.37 -7.74
N ARG A 326 10.66 -16.01 -8.31
CA ARG A 326 10.53 -14.96 -9.31
C ARG A 326 10.01 -13.64 -8.74
N SER A 327 9.80 -13.57 -7.44
CA SER A 327 9.11 -12.46 -6.77
C SER A 327 9.81 -11.11 -6.96
N PRO A 328 9.19 -10.12 -7.61
CA PRO A 328 9.73 -8.77 -7.68
C PRO A 328 9.76 -8.10 -6.31
N VAL A 329 8.88 -8.50 -5.40
CA VAL A 329 8.85 -7.97 -4.03
C VAL A 329 10.08 -8.41 -3.26
N TRP A 330 10.43 -9.70 -3.30
CA TRP A 330 11.62 -10.21 -2.64
C TRP A 330 12.89 -9.53 -3.18
N LYS A 331 13.01 -9.42 -4.50
CA LYS A 331 14.15 -8.74 -5.15
C LYS A 331 14.30 -7.29 -4.67
N MET A 332 13.22 -6.50 -4.71
CA MET A 332 13.30 -5.08 -4.36
C MET A 332 13.47 -4.82 -2.86
N ALA A 333 12.84 -5.60 -2.00
CA ALA A 333 12.83 -5.34 -0.56
C ALA A 333 13.97 -6.05 0.19
N MET A 334 14.30 -7.30 -0.17
CA MET A 334 15.25 -8.12 0.56
C MET A 334 16.62 -8.19 -0.13
N ASP A 335 16.65 -8.43 -1.44
CA ASP A 335 17.89 -8.58 -2.21
C ASP A 335 18.54 -7.21 -2.52
N TRP A 336 17.82 -6.37 -3.24
CA TRP A 336 18.33 -5.05 -3.61
C TRP A 336 18.14 -3.97 -2.55
N LYS A 337 17.36 -4.22 -1.52
CA LYS A 337 17.08 -3.29 -0.41
C LYS A 337 16.79 -1.86 -0.88
N VAL A 338 15.92 -1.71 -1.88
CA VAL A 338 15.47 -0.42 -2.42
C VAL A 338 14.02 -0.11 -2.06
N ALA A 339 13.31 -1.05 -1.45
CA ALA A 339 11.94 -0.89 -0.97
C ALA A 339 11.87 -1.09 0.54
N PHE A 340 11.11 -0.24 1.22
CA PHE A 340 11.04 -0.12 2.68
C PHE A 340 9.61 -0.26 3.19
N PRO A 341 9.40 -0.75 4.43
CA PRO A 341 8.09 -0.78 5.06
C PRO A 341 7.65 0.63 5.46
N LEU A 342 6.35 0.83 5.63
CA LEU A 342 5.80 2.09 6.15
C LEU A 342 5.71 2.03 7.67
N HIS A 343 6.34 2.99 8.36
CA HIS A 343 6.30 3.14 9.82
C HIS A 343 6.60 1.84 10.60
N PRO A 344 7.82 1.28 10.50
CA PRO A 344 8.17 0.05 11.20
C PRO A 344 8.04 0.18 12.73
N GLU A 345 8.12 1.39 13.30
CA GLU A 345 7.94 1.68 14.74
C GLU A 345 6.54 1.31 15.26
N TYR A 346 5.56 1.12 14.38
CA TYR A 346 4.25 0.59 14.78
C TYR A 346 4.29 -0.91 15.10
N ARG A 347 5.41 -1.60 14.82
CA ARG A 347 5.68 -3.01 15.15
C ARG A 347 4.67 -3.99 14.55
N THR A 348 4.02 -3.59 13.47
CA THR A 348 3.02 -4.41 12.77
C THR A 348 3.60 -5.26 11.67
N LEU A 349 4.85 -5.04 11.26
CA LEU A 349 5.56 -5.71 10.18
C LEU A 349 4.72 -5.69 8.89
N PRO A 350 4.60 -4.52 8.24
CA PRO A 350 3.77 -4.35 7.05
C PRO A 350 4.30 -5.14 5.86
N MET A 351 3.39 -5.57 4.97
CA MET A 351 3.70 -6.36 3.77
C MET A 351 3.46 -5.57 2.47
N VAL A 352 3.24 -4.28 2.57
CA VAL A 352 3.33 -3.33 1.47
C VAL A 352 4.60 -2.51 1.68
N TRP A 353 5.41 -2.45 0.64
CA TRP A 353 6.74 -1.85 0.65
C TRP A 353 6.79 -0.66 -0.28
N TYR A 354 7.66 0.28 0.00
CA TYR A 354 7.71 1.56 -0.71
C TYR A 354 9.13 1.87 -1.17
N VAL A 355 9.31 2.09 -2.47
CA VAL A 355 10.56 2.61 -3.03
C VAL A 355 10.52 4.12 -2.93
N PRO A 356 11.51 4.77 -2.27
CA PRO A 356 11.52 6.22 -2.08
C PRO A 356 11.69 6.97 -3.41
N PRO A 357 11.20 8.23 -3.50
CA PRO A 357 11.29 9.00 -4.73
C PRO A 357 12.68 9.65 -4.93
N LEU A 358 13.15 9.67 -6.17
CA LEU A 358 14.35 10.40 -6.62
C LEU A 358 14.01 11.79 -7.19
N SER A 359 12.75 12.15 -7.30
CA SER A 359 12.29 13.39 -7.96
C SER A 359 13.03 14.65 -7.52
N PRO A 360 13.34 14.88 -6.24
CA PRO A 360 14.12 16.05 -5.80
C PRO A 360 15.54 16.05 -6.31
N ILE A 361 16.15 14.88 -6.50
CA ILE A 361 17.53 14.72 -7.02
C ILE A 361 17.59 15.19 -8.47
N ASN A 362 16.63 14.77 -9.29
CA ASN A 362 16.58 15.14 -10.69
C ASN A 362 16.47 16.66 -10.86
N ALA A 363 15.61 17.32 -10.10
CA ALA A 363 15.47 18.78 -10.15
C ALA A 363 16.75 19.53 -9.73
N ALA A 364 17.50 19.01 -8.78
CA ALA A 364 18.77 19.58 -8.35
C ALA A 364 19.87 19.40 -9.42
N ALA A 365 19.90 18.24 -10.09
CA ALA A 365 20.81 17.97 -11.19
C ALA A 365 20.52 18.84 -12.42
N GLU A 366 19.24 18.94 -12.82
CA GLU A 366 18.80 19.80 -13.93
C GLU A 366 19.10 21.29 -13.69
N SER A 367 19.10 21.73 -12.43
CA SER A 367 19.44 23.12 -12.06
C SER A 367 20.94 23.43 -12.13
N GLY A 368 21.79 22.46 -12.51
CA GLY A 368 23.25 22.63 -12.59
C GLY A 368 23.94 22.81 -11.22
N LYS A 369 23.22 22.60 -10.13
CA LYS A 369 23.77 22.70 -8.75
C LYS A 369 24.56 21.47 -8.34
N ILE A 370 24.45 20.39 -9.10
CA ILE A 370 25.18 19.13 -8.92
C ILE A 370 25.69 18.72 -10.29
N GLY A 371 27.00 18.72 -10.44
CA GLY A 371 27.66 18.25 -11.68
C GLY A 371 27.54 16.72 -11.76
N PHE A 372 27.08 16.23 -12.90
CA PHE A 372 27.27 14.84 -13.33
C PHE A 372 28.58 14.76 -14.14
N ASP A 373 29.70 15.03 -13.48
CA ASP A 373 31.04 14.83 -14.11
C ASP A 373 31.52 13.39 -13.89
N GLY A 374 30.70 12.41 -14.30
CA GLY A 374 31.05 10.99 -14.21
C GLY A 374 31.01 10.38 -12.79
N GLU A 375 30.88 11.17 -11.77
CA GLU A 375 30.71 10.72 -10.39
C GLU A 375 29.22 10.80 -9.97
N MET A 376 28.72 9.74 -9.36
CA MET A 376 27.39 9.77 -8.77
C MET A 376 27.35 10.84 -7.67
N PRO A 377 26.30 11.68 -7.63
CA PRO A 377 26.16 12.65 -6.56
C PRO A 377 25.99 11.91 -5.21
N ASP A 378 26.66 12.40 -4.19
CA ASP A 378 26.41 11.98 -2.82
C ASP A 378 24.96 12.35 -2.43
N VAL A 379 24.14 11.36 -2.14
CA VAL A 379 22.73 11.53 -1.77
C VAL A 379 22.56 12.46 -0.57
N ARG A 380 23.53 12.49 0.35
CA ARG A 380 23.53 13.37 1.54
C ARG A 380 23.82 14.83 1.19
N SER A 381 24.54 15.09 0.10
CA SER A 381 24.77 16.44 -0.41
C SER A 381 23.56 17.02 -1.15
N LEU A 382 22.59 16.16 -1.47
CA LEU A 382 21.35 16.53 -2.13
C LEU A 382 20.35 17.08 -1.12
N ARG A 383 19.49 18.00 -1.54
CA ARG A 383 18.41 18.54 -0.70
C ARG A 383 17.25 17.57 -0.52
N ILE A 384 17.52 16.26 -0.44
CA ILE A 384 16.52 15.28 -0.07
C ILE A 384 16.43 15.30 1.44
N PRO A 385 15.24 15.39 2.02
CA PRO A 385 15.08 15.27 3.45
C PRO A 385 15.22 13.80 3.87
N LEU A 386 16.47 13.27 3.93
CA LEU A 386 16.74 11.88 4.30
C LEU A 386 16.09 11.53 5.63
N GLN A 387 16.22 12.41 6.63
CA GLN A 387 15.57 12.22 7.93
C GLN A 387 14.05 12.10 7.81
N TYR A 388 13.39 12.87 6.93
CA TYR A 388 11.96 12.76 6.67
C TYR A 388 11.59 11.38 6.10
N LEU A 389 12.36 10.93 5.10
CA LEU A 389 12.15 9.62 4.50
C LEU A 389 12.48 8.49 5.49
N ALA A 390 13.51 8.66 6.32
CA ALA A 390 13.87 7.72 7.36
C ALA A 390 12.79 7.63 8.45
N ASN A 391 12.23 8.76 8.89
CA ASN A 391 11.10 8.78 9.82
C ASN A 391 9.88 8.02 9.26
N LEU A 392 9.63 8.16 7.98
CA LEU A 392 8.50 7.51 7.31
C LEU A 392 8.73 5.98 7.09
N LEU A 393 9.97 5.56 6.77
CA LEU A 393 10.24 4.25 6.18
C LEU A 393 11.14 3.33 7.04
N THR A 394 11.96 3.89 7.91
CA THR A 394 12.99 3.14 8.68
C THR A 394 13.06 3.54 10.16
N ALA A 395 11.97 4.11 10.71
CA ALA A 395 11.92 4.57 12.10
C ALA A 395 13.06 5.54 12.49
N GLY A 396 13.49 6.38 11.55
CA GLY A 396 14.52 7.41 11.76
C GLY A 396 15.94 6.98 11.42
N GLU A 397 16.18 5.74 10.98
CA GLU A 397 17.51 5.28 10.53
C GLU A 397 17.75 5.71 9.07
N GLU A 398 18.70 6.61 8.82
CA GLU A 398 18.93 7.21 7.49
C GLU A 398 19.71 6.30 6.54
N GLU A 399 20.64 5.49 7.05
CA GLU A 399 21.57 4.69 6.24
C GLU A 399 20.87 3.78 5.22
N PRO A 400 19.86 2.98 5.59
CA PRO A 400 19.19 2.11 4.62
C PRO A 400 18.53 2.91 3.48
N VAL A 401 17.91 4.05 3.82
CA VAL A 401 17.25 4.90 2.82
C VAL A 401 18.27 5.53 1.88
N ALA A 402 19.39 6.04 2.41
CA ALA A 402 20.47 6.61 1.61
C ALA A 402 21.02 5.57 0.63
N LEU A 403 21.34 4.36 1.11
CA LEU A 403 21.83 3.26 0.27
C LEU A 403 20.81 2.86 -0.81
N GLY A 404 19.52 2.79 -0.48
CA GLY A 404 18.46 2.51 -1.44
C GLY A 404 18.39 3.55 -2.57
N LEU A 405 18.48 4.83 -2.21
CA LEU A 405 18.52 5.93 -3.19
C LEU A 405 19.80 5.88 -4.06
N GLU A 406 20.96 5.59 -3.46
CA GLU A 406 22.23 5.43 -4.18
C GLU A 406 22.16 4.29 -5.20
N ARG A 407 21.56 3.15 -4.84
CA ARG A 407 21.33 2.02 -5.77
C ARG A 407 20.44 2.40 -6.94
N MET A 408 19.39 3.17 -6.69
CA MET A 408 18.52 3.67 -7.75
C MET A 408 19.24 4.66 -8.69
N LEU A 409 20.11 5.51 -8.15
CA LEU A 409 20.96 6.40 -8.95
C LEU A 409 22.00 5.62 -9.78
N ALA A 410 22.64 4.62 -9.15
CA ALA A 410 23.58 3.73 -9.82
C ALA A 410 22.94 3.02 -11.00
N MET A 411 21.70 2.51 -10.83
CA MET A 411 20.93 1.90 -11.91
C MET A 411 20.77 2.87 -13.10
N ARG A 412 20.41 4.14 -12.85
CA ARG A 412 20.25 5.13 -13.92
C ARG A 412 21.57 5.48 -14.59
N ALA A 413 22.63 5.68 -13.82
CA ALA A 413 23.97 6.02 -14.32
C ALA A 413 24.55 4.88 -15.16
N TYR A 414 24.53 3.65 -14.65
CA TYR A 414 25.00 2.46 -15.36
C TYR A 414 24.27 2.25 -16.68
N MET A 415 22.94 2.30 -16.66
CA MET A 415 22.14 2.10 -17.87
C MET A 415 22.34 3.23 -18.89
N ARG A 416 22.58 4.47 -18.44
CA ARG A 416 22.92 5.57 -19.32
C ARG A 416 24.29 5.32 -19.99
N SER A 417 25.34 5.00 -19.23
CA SER A 417 26.65 4.67 -19.73
C SER A 417 26.59 3.55 -20.76
N LYS A 418 25.84 2.46 -20.45
CA LYS A 418 25.66 1.33 -21.35
C LYS A 418 24.92 1.68 -22.65
N THR A 419 23.79 2.43 -22.54
CA THR A 419 22.86 2.61 -23.66
C THR A 419 23.13 3.87 -24.48
N VAL A 420 23.70 4.93 -23.89
CA VAL A 420 23.98 6.23 -24.56
C VAL A 420 25.42 6.31 -24.92
N ASP A 421 26.32 6.04 -23.98
CA ASP A 421 27.78 6.22 -24.21
C ASP A 421 28.41 4.96 -24.79
N GLY A 422 27.72 3.82 -24.80
CA GLY A 422 28.17 2.54 -25.32
C GLY A 422 29.29 1.87 -24.50
N VAL A 423 29.46 2.29 -23.26
CA VAL A 423 30.48 1.79 -22.32
C VAL A 423 29.80 1.11 -21.14
N ILE A 424 30.25 -0.10 -20.81
CA ILE A 424 29.81 -0.78 -19.58
C ILE A 424 30.82 -0.43 -18.49
N ASP A 425 30.35 0.31 -17.48
CA ASP A 425 31.16 0.70 -16.32
C ASP A 425 30.70 -0.03 -15.07
N GLU A 426 31.31 -1.20 -14.84
CA GLU A 426 31.03 -2.04 -13.66
C GLU A 426 31.37 -1.34 -12.34
N SER A 427 32.24 -0.32 -12.36
CA SER A 427 32.59 0.39 -11.13
C SER A 427 31.40 1.11 -10.48
N ILE A 428 30.42 1.51 -11.30
CA ILE A 428 29.18 2.14 -10.84
C ILE A 428 28.37 1.14 -9.98
N ALA A 429 28.24 -0.09 -10.45
CA ALA A 429 27.52 -1.14 -9.73
C ALA A 429 28.22 -1.53 -8.41
N HIS A 430 29.52 -1.79 -8.49
CA HIS A 430 30.32 -2.20 -7.34
C HIS A 430 30.35 -1.15 -6.22
N ARG A 431 30.26 0.13 -6.56
CA ARG A 431 30.24 1.23 -5.57
C ARG A 431 29.07 1.15 -4.60
N VAL A 432 27.92 0.61 -5.04
CA VAL A 432 26.71 0.44 -4.22
C VAL A 432 26.49 -1.01 -3.77
N GLY A 433 27.52 -1.85 -3.93
CA GLY A 433 27.49 -3.26 -3.53
C GLY A 433 26.60 -4.15 -4.40
N LEU A 434 26.42 -3.79 -5.67
CA LEU A 434 25.68 -4.57 -6.68
C LEU A 434 26.64 -4.99 -7.79
N ASP A 435 26.19 -5.88 -8.67
CA ASP A 435 26.86 -6.20 -9.94
C ASP A 435 26.03 -5.69 -11.14
N GLY A 436 26.63 -5.72 -12.33
CA GLY A 436 25.98 -5.22 -13.53
C GLY A 436 24.71 -5.96 -13.90
N GLN A 437 24.65 -7.28 -13.64
CA GLN A 437 23.44 -8.08 -13.91
C GLN A 437 22.30 -7.70 -12.98
N MET A 438 22.58 -7.50 -11.68
CA MET A 438 21.59 -7.01 -10.73
C MET A 438 21.01 -5.65 -11.14
N ILE A 439 21.86 -4.74 -11.61
CA ILE A 439 21.41 -3.42 -12.09
C ILE A 439 20.54 -3.55 -13.35
N GLU A 440 20.87 -4.43 -14.26
CA GLU A 440 20.05 -4.68 -15.45
C GLU A 440 18.70 -5.28 -15.09
N ASP A 441 18.69 -6.21 -14.15
CA ASP A 441 17.45 -6.78 -13.59
C ASP A 441 16.61 -5.71 -12.88
N MET A 442 17.24 -4.82 -12.08
CA MET A 442 16.57 -3.67 -11.48
C MET A 442 15.94 -2.78 -12.55
N TYR A 443 16.67 -2.45 -13.61
CA TYR A 443 16.16 -1.64 -14.70
C TYR A 443 14.98 -2.32 -15.41
N GLN A 444 15.08 -3.61 -15.71
CA GLN A 444 14.02 -4.38 -16.33
C GLN A 444 12.74 -4.33 -15.47
N ILE A 445 12.86 -4.60 -14.18
CA ILE A 445 11.71 -4.65 -13.27
C ILE A 445 11.17 -3.25 -12.95
N MET A 446 12.05 -2.27 -12.62
CA MET A 446 11.60 -0.98 -12.09
C MET A 446 11.32 0.06 -13.17
N ALA A 447 12.12 0.10 -14.27
CA ALA A 447 11.98 1.09 -15.33
C ALA A 447 11.05 0.60 -16.45
N ILE A 448 11.34 -0.56 -17.05
CA ILE A 448 10.54 -1.16 -18.12
C ILE A 448 9.20 -1.63 -17.58
N ALA A 449 9.21 -2.37 -16.46
CA ALA A 449 8.05 -2.78 -15.70
C ALA A 449 6.98 -3.46 -16.57
N ASN A 450 7.38 -4.54 -17.29
CA ASN A 450 6.44 -5.36 -18.04
C ASN A 450 5.39 -6.00 -17.10
N TYR A 451 4.30 -6.46 -17.65
CA TYR A 451 3.22 -7.04 -16.87
C TYR A 451 3.67 -8.29 -16.09
N GLU A 452 4.38 -9.19 -16.76
CA GLU A 452 4.90 -10.45 -16.20
C GLU A 452 5.98 -10.22 -15.13
N ASP A 453 6.76 -9.15 -15.26
CA ASP A 453 7.80 -8.79 -14.28
C ASP A 453 7.20 -8.15 -13.02
N ARG A 454 6.05 -7.47 -13.17
CA ARG A 454 5.36 -6.81 -12.06
C ARG A 454 4.44 -7.73 -11.26
N PHE A 455 3.85 -8.73 -11.89
CA PHE A 455 2.80 -9.54 -11.29
C PHE A 455 3.17 -11.02 -11.32
N VAL A 456 3.81 -11.46 -10.25
CA VAL A 456 4.14 -12.85 -10.01
C VAL A 456 3.22 -13.40 -8.93
N ILE A 457 2.09 -13.93 -9.36
CA ILE A 457 0.98 -14.35 -8.50
C ILE A 457 0.76 -15.83 -8.69
N PRO A 458 0.84 -16.65 -7.62
CA PRO A 458 0.48 -18.06 -7.70
C PRO A 458 -1.02 -18.20 -7.85
N THR A 459 -1.46 -19.17 -8.64
CA THR A 459 -2.87 -19.48 -8.79
C THR A 459 -3.27 -20.56 -7.78
N ALA A 460 -4.36 -20.35 -7.06
CA ALA A 460 -4.89 -21.35 -6.14
C ALA A 460 -5.67 -22.46 -6.88
N HIS A 461 -6.19 -22.17 -8.07
CA HIS A 461 -7.05 -23.05 -8.86
C HIS A 461 -6.60 -23.09 -10.32
N ARG A 462 -5.51 -23.79 -10.60
CA ARG A 462 -4.91 -23.87 -11.95
C ARG A 462 -5.89 -24.40 -13.01
N GLU A 463 -6.78 -25.32 -12.65
CA GLU A 463 -7.81 -25.87 -13.53
C GLU A 463 -8.94 -24.88 -13.88
N LEU A 464 -9.18 -23.89 -13.01
CA LEU A 464 -10.15 -22.83 -13.26
C LEU A 464 -9.54 -21.66 -14.05
N ASP A 465 -8.22 -21.58 -14.18
CA ASP A 465 -7.54 -20.49 -14.88
C ASP A 465 -7.73 -20.55 -16.38
N GLU A 466 -7.71 -21.74 -16.98
CA GLU A 466 -7.97 -21.90 -18.41
C GLU A 466 -9.41 -21.48 -18.74
N ASP A 467 -10.38 -21.94 -17.97
CA ASP A 467 -11.78 -21.55 -18.09
C ASP A 467 -12.00 -20.06 -17.78
N ALA A 468 -11.29 -19.52 -16.77
CA ALA A 468 -11.36 -18.11 -16.42
C ALA A 468 -10.68 -17.23 -17.45
N PHE A 469 -9.63 -17.69 -18.11
CA PHE A 469 -8.97 -16.96 -19.19
C PHE A 469 -9.86 -16.87 -20.42
N ASP A 470 -10.53 -17.93 -20.81
CA ASP A 470 -11.50 -17.94 -21.90
C ASP A 470 -12.75 -17.11 -21.61
N LEU A 471 -13.13 -16.98 -20.34
CA LEU A 471 -14.27 -16.15 -19.89
C LEU A 471 -13.95 -14.66 -19.75
N ARG A 472 -12.68 -14.27 -19.72
CA ARG A 472 -12.25 -12.89 -19.40
C ARG A 472 -12.57 -11.87 -20.47
N GLY A 473 -12.63 -12.27 -21.71
CA GLY A 473 -12.58 -11.28 -22.76
C GLY A 473 -11.39 -10.33 -22.64
N SER A 474 -11.04 -9.61 -23.67
CA SER A 474 -9.87 -8.74 -23.75
C SER A 474 -9.89 -7.52 -22.82
N CYS A 475 -10.99 -7.25 -22.10
CA CYS A 475 -11.18 -6.08 -21.25
C CYS A 475 -11.08 -6.35 -19.75
N GLY A 476 -10.78 -7.59 -19.32
CA GLY A 476 -10.64 -7.94 -17.89
C GLY A 476 -11.96 -8.00 -17.12
N PHE A 477 -13.10 -7.86 -17.79
CA PHE A 477 -14.43 -8.05 -17.23
C PHE A 477 -15.03 -9.35 -17.76
N SER A 478 -15.55 -10.16 -16.86
CA SER A 478 -16.28 -11.37 -17.21
C SER A 478 -17.69 -11.00 -17.68
N PHE A 479 -17.85 -10.86 -18.98
CA PHE A 479 -19.20 -10.96 -19.56
C PHE A 479 -19.47 -12.44 -19.81
N GLY A 480 -20.60 -12.96 -19.33
CA GLY A 480 -20.98 -14.32 -19.67
C GLY A 480 -20.92 -14.54 -21.19
N ASN A 481 -20.11 -15.49 -21.65
CA ASN A 481 -19.79 -15.80 -23.06
C ASN A 481 -18.81 -14.85 -23.77
N GLY A 482 -17.89 -14.21 -23.09
CA GLY A 482 -16.82 -13.45 -23.71
C GLY A 482 -17.28 -12.12 -24.34
N CYS A 483 -16.33 -11.35 -24.86
CA CYS A 483 -16.60 -10.10 -25.59
C CYS A 483 -17.31 -10.29 -26.95
N SER A 484 -17.73 -11.49 -27.29
CA SER A 484 -18.39 -11.84 -28.57
C SER A 484 -19.91 -11.78 -28.51
N GLY A 485 -20.48 -10.68 -28.04
CA GLY A 485 -21.85 -10.32 -28.33
C GLY A 485 -22.99 -11.25 -27.92
N GLY A 486 -22.77 -12.09 -26.90
CA GLY A 486 -23.86 -12.89 -26.33
C GLY A 486 -24.84 -12.03 -25.53
N THR A 487 -26.11 -12.33 -25.61
CA THR A 487 -27.25 -11.62 -25.00
C THR A 487 -27.36 -11.78 -23.46
N THR A 488 -26.28 -11.99 -22.76
CA THR A 488 -26.29 -12.12 -21.30
C THR A 488 -25.90 -10.81 -20.63
N GLU A 489 -26.68 -10.41 -19.65
CA GLU A 489 -26.42 -9.22 -18.84
C GLU A 489 -24.99 -9.20 -18.28
N PRO A 490 -24.31 -8.05 -18.29
CA PRO A 490 -22.96 -7.93 -17.74
C PRO A 490 -22.97 -8.27 -16.27
N ASN A 491 -22.16 -9.24 -15.89
CA ASN A 491 -21.97 -9.61 -14.50
C ASN A 491 -20.73 -8.88 -13.97
N LEU A 492 -20.92 -7.73 -13.35
CA LEU A 492 -19.86 -6.86 -12.81
C LEU A 492 -18.96 -7.56 -11.77
N PHE A 493 -19.38 -8.70 -11.24
CA PHE A 493 -18.68 -9.41 -10.18
C PHE A 493 -18.21 -10.81 -10.58
N GLY A 494 -18.26 -11.13 -11.87
CA GLY A 494 -17.67 -12.37 -12.39
C GLY A 494 -18.26 -13.67 -11.85
N SER A 495 -19.42 -13.66 -11.20
CA SER A 495 -20.08 -14.91 -10.80
C SER A 495 -20.67 -15.58 -12.02
N PRO A 496 -20.18 -16.73 -12.47
CA PRO A 496 -20.70 -17.38 -13.65
C PRO A 496 -22.14 -17.79 -13.40
N LYS A 497 -23.06 -17.33 -14.24
CA LYS A 497 -24.38 -17.91 -14.29
C LYS A 497 -24.22 -19.37 -14.75
N LYS A 498 -24.35 -20.30 -13.84
CA LYS A 498 -24.75 -21.69 -14.05
C LYS A 498 -23.76 -22.75 -14.57
N HIS A 499 -22.46 -22.64 -14.50
CA HIS A 499 -21.68 -23.82 -14.86
C HIS A 499 -20.48 -24.16 -13.95
N VAL A 500 -20.21 -23.37 -12.92
CA VAL A 500 -19.25 -23.78 -11.91
C VAL A 500 -20.02 -24.26 -10.68
N LYS A 501 -20.11 -25.57 -10.51
CA LYS A 501 -20.50 -26.16 -9.24
C LYS A 501 -19.41 -25.84 -8.24
N THR A 502 -19.68 -24.88 -7.35
CA THR A 502 -18.81 -24.68 -6.20
C THR A 502 -18.83 -25.92 -5.33
N PRO A 503 -17.73 -26.28 -4.64
CA PRO A 503 -17.69 -27.44 -3.75
C PRO A 503 -18.76 -27.42 -2.63
N MET A 504 -19.47 -26.33 -2.45
CA MET A 504 -20.57 -26.21 -1.49
C MET A 504 -21.96 -26.64 -2.03
N GLU A 505 -22.11 -26.91 -3.32
CA GLU A 505 -23.39 -27.39 -3.89
C GLU A 505 -23.48 -28.91 -4.02
N VAL A 506 -22.47 -29.63 -3.49
CA VAL A 506 -22.46 -31.10 -3.42
C VAL A 506 -22.64 -31.52 -1.96
N ARG A 507 -23.72 -31.07 -1.32
CA ARG A 507 -24.33 -31.72 -0.15
C ARG A 507 -25.83 -31.51 -0.13
#